data_7c6c2f139f58745c92b4b3609be211f3
#
_entry.id   7c6c2f139f58745c92b4b3609be211f3
#
_cell.length_a   1.000
_cell.length_b   1.000
_cell.length_c   1.000
_cell.angle_alpha   90.00
_cell.angle_beta   90.00
_cell.angle_gamma   90.00
#
_symmetry.space_group_name_H-M   'P 1'
#
loop_
_entity.id
_entity.type
_entity.pdbx_description
1 polymer ?
#
loop_
_entity_poly.entity_id
_entity_poly.type
_entity_poly.pdbx_seq_one_letter_code
_entity_poly.pdbx_strand_id
1 'polypeptide(L)'
;GIYWIFISLHDYGNAPAPFAALATLLVVLFMALYPAMAGGVLVRWGPSPGPLRWLLVFPALWTLLDWVRSWFLTGFPWLALGYSQTDSPLGQLAPSLGVFGVGWAVLFSAGLLWTLINHRPARWLALGGLAILWLGAGALGKIDWVEPAGTPLRVAIIQGNIAQDQKWQPSVLDETLARYVELSLPEQGRSDVILWPET
;
A
#
# COMPACT_ATOMS: atom_id res chain seq x y z
N GLY A 1 3.77 -11.18 2.10
CA GLY A 1 4.50 -10.43 2.96
C GLY A 1 5.79 -9.83 2.47
N ILE A 2 6.83 -9.90 3.28
CA ILE A 2 8.13 -9.22 3.07
C ILE A 2 9.29 -10.19 2.81
N TYR A 3 9.00 -11.44 2.42
CA TYR A 3 10.03 -12.45 2.09
C TYR A 3 10.95 -12.01 0.94
N TRP A 4 10.46 -11.15 0.06
CA TRP A 4 11.24 -10.58 -1.03
C TRP A 4 12.51 -9.85 -0.57
N ILE A 5 12.56 -9.35 0.68
CA ILE A 5 13.75 -8.72 1.26
C ILE A 5 14.89 -9.74 1.36
N PHE A 6 14.58 -10.98 1.78
CA PHE A 6 15.57 -12.06 1.80
C PHE A 6 16.11 -12.33 0.40
N ILE A 7 15.23 -12.48 -0.59
CA ILE A 7 15.60 -12.71 -2.00
C ILE A 7 16.45 -11.55 -2.52
N SER A 8 16.05 -10.31 -2.25
CA SER A 8 16.80 -9.13 -2.67
C SER A 8 18.22 -9.08 -2.11
N LEU A 9 18.38 -9.41 -0.83
CA LEU A 9 19.69 -9.43 -0.19
C LEU A 9 20.55 -10.64 -0.58
N HIS A 10 19.95 -11.82 -0.63
CA HIS A 10 20.69 -13.05 -0.88
C HIS A 10 20.95 -13.28 -2.37
N ASP A 11 19.88 -13.30 -3.18
CA ASP A 11 19.98 -13.73 -4.58
C ASP A 11 20.54 -12.62 -5.47
N TYR A 12 20.21 -11.37 -5.19
CA TYR A 12 20.66 -10.21 -5.99
C TYR A 12 21.77 -9.38 -5.33
N GLY A 13 21.79 -9.33 -3.99
CA GLY A 13 22.80 -8.59 -3.23
C GLY A 13 24.04 -9.42 -2.85
N ASN A 14 24.09 -10.71 -3.21
CA ASN A 14 25.17 -11.64 -2.88
C ASN A 14 25.47 -11.73 -1.38
N ALA A 15 24.52 -11.41 -0.51
CA ALA A 15 24.70 -11.49 0.93
C ALA A 15 24.67 -12.96 1.38
N PRO A 16 25.51 -13.38 2.35
CA PRO A 16 25.42 -14.71 2.94
C PRO A 16 24.01 -14.98 3.48
N ALA A 17 23.46 -16.19 3.25
CA ALA A 17 22.10 -16.55 3.64
C ALA A 17 21.79 -16.28 5.13
N PRO A 18 22.68 -16.54 6.11
CA PRO A 18 22.43 -16.22 7.51
C PRO A 18 22.27 -14.72 7.76
N PHE A 19 23.06 -13.88 7.06
CA PHE A 19 22.96 -12.43 7.16
C PHE A 19 21.63 -11.91 6.55
N ALA A 20 21.29 -12.38 5.35
CA ALA A 20 20.03 -12.02 4.69
C ALA A 20 18.81 -12.43 5.53
N ALA A 21 18.85 -13.63 6.15
CA ALA A 21 17.82 -14.12 7.04
C ALA A 21 17.69 -13.25 8.30
N LEU A 22 18.82 -12.90 8.95
CA LEU A 22 18.85 -12.03 10.13
C LEU A 22 18.31 -10.63 9.81
N ALA A 23 18.78 -10.02 8.72
CA ALA A 23 18.31 -8.71 8.29
C ALA A 23 16.80 -8.71 8.01
N THR A 24 16.30 -9.72 7.30
CA THR A 24 14.87 -9.89 7.05
C THR A 24 14.09 -10.05 8.35
N LEU A 25 14.58 -10.88 9.29
CA LEU A 25 13.95 -11.06 10.60
C LEU A 25 13.89 -9.74 11.38
N LEU A 26 14.95 -8.93 11.39
CA LEU A 26 14.96 -7.63 12.05
C LEU A 26 13.90 -6.68 11.47
N VAL A 27 13.74 -6.66 10.15
CA VAL A 27 12.67 -5.88 9.51
C VAL A 27 11.29 -6.41 9.92
N VAL A 28 11.08 -7.73 9.95
CA VAL A 28 9.82 -8.34 10.43
C VAL A 28 9.51 -7.92 11.85
N LEU A 29 10.49 -8.02 12.75
CA LEU A 29 10.33 -7.65 14.15
C LEU A 29 10.04 -6.14 14.31
N PHE A 30 10.74 -5.30 13.57
CA PHE A 30 10.49 -3.86 13.54
C PHE A 30 9.06 -3.55 13.07
N MET A 31 8.61 -4.17 11.99
CA MET A 31 7.24 -4.00 11.49
C MET A 31 6.19 -4.51 12.48
N ALA A 32 6.47 -5.58 13.21
CA ALA A 32 5.59 -6.13 14.23
C ALA A 32 5.40 -5.21 15.45
N LEU A 33 6.30 -4.24 15.68
CA LEU A 33 6.14 -3.25 16.75
C LEU A 33 4.90 -2.39 16.57
N TYR A 34 4.51 -2.04 15.34
CA TYR A 34 3.34 -1.20 15.08
C TYR A 34 2.03 -1.84 15.55
N PRO A 35 1.67 -3.07 15.12
CA PRO A 35 0.49 -3.74 15.64
C PRO A 35 0.61 -4.05 17.15
N ALA A 36 1.81 -4.35 17.65
CA ALA A 36 2.03 -4.56 19.09
C ALA A 36 1.77 -3.27 19.88
N MET A 37 2.23 -2.11 19.41
CA MET A 37 1.93 -0.81 20.01
C MET A 37 0.43 -0.51 19.96
N ALA A 38 -0.25 -0.75 18.83
CA ALA A 38 -1.69 -0.57 18.73
C ALA A 38 -2.43 -1.40 19.79
N GLY A 39 -2.09 -2.69 19.89
CA GLY A 39 -2.68 -3.59 20.89
C GLY A 39 -2.36 -3.17 22.32
N GLY A 40 -1.10 -2.84 22.60
CA GLY A 40 -0.64 -2.42 23.92
C GLY A 40 -1.31 -1.13 24.40
N VAL A 41 -1.35 -0.10 23.57
CA VAL A 41 -2.04 1.17 23.85
C VAL A 41 -3.53 0.93 24.08
N LEU A 42 -4.15 0.12 23.23
CA LEU A 42 -5.58 -0.19 23.33
C LEU A 42 -5.93 -0.92 24.62
N VAL A 43 -5.07 -1.84 25.07
CA VAL A 43 -5.29 -2.59 26.31
C VAL A 43 -5.01 -1.73 27.53
N ARG A 44 -3.96 -0.91 27.50
CA ARG A 44 -3.49 -0.15 28.68
C ARG A 44 -4.29 1.13 28.93
N TRP A 45 -4.72 1.82 27.86
CA TRP A 45 -5.34 3.15 27.94
C TRP A 45 -6.67 3.25 27.16
N GLY A 46 -7.01 2.25 26.38
CA GLY A 46 -8.26 2.27 25.62
C GLY A 46 -9.51 2.10 26.52
N PRO A 47 -10.68 2.50 26.03
CA PRO A 47 -11.94 2.29 26.74
C PRO A 47 -12.22 0.78 26.92
N SER A 48 -13.15 0.44 27.82
CA SER A 48 -13.62 -0.92 28.00
C SER A 48 -14.09 -1.54 26.68
N PRO A 49 -13.99 -2.87 26.50
CA PRO A 49 -14.49 -3.54 25.30
C PRO A 49 -15.93 -3.16 25.00
N GLY A 50 -16.18 -2.58 23.83
CA GLY A 50 -17.49 -2.07 23.43
C GLY A 50 -17.43 -1.36 22.08
N PRO A 51 -18.56 -0.86 21.57
CA PRO A 51 -18.62 -0.20 20.26
C PRO A 51 -17.62 0.95 20.10
N LEU A 52 -17.47 1.81 21.12
CA LEU A 52 -16.50 2.93 21.08
C LEU A 52 -15.06 2.45 20.79
N ARG A 53 -14.65 1.37 21.49
CA ARG A 53 -13.31 0.79 21.33
C ARG A 53 -13.08 0.29 19.90
N TRP A 54 -14.02 -0.44 19.35
CA TRP A 54 -13.85 -1.16 18.08
C TRP A 54 -14.26 -0.36 16.85
N LEU A 55 -15.16 0.64 17.00
CA LEU A 55 -15.59 1.48 15.89
C LEU A 55 -14.74 2.74 15.72
N LEU A 56 -14.14 3.24 16.80
CA LEU A 56 -13.43 4.52 16.74
C LEU A 56 -11.98 4.38 17.18
N VAL A 57 -11.72 3.95 18.42
CA VAL A 57 -10.40 4.02 19.02
C VAL A 57 -9.41 3.10 18.31
N PHE A 58 -9.77 1.85 18.07
CA PHE A 58 -8.89 0.90 17.40
C PHE A 58 -8.60 1.28 15.93
N PRO A 59 -9.60 1.59 15.09
CA PRO A 59 -9.35 2.05 13.73
C PRO A 59 -8.50 3.32 13.67
N ALA A 60 -8.77 4.31 14.52
CA ALA A 60 -8.00 5.55 14.56
C ALA A 60 -6.53 5.30 14.96
N LEU A 61 -6.32 4.51 16.00
CA LEU A 61 -4.98 4.17 16.50
C LEU A 61 -4.17 3.38 15.46
N TRP A 62 -4.78 2.39 14.84
CA TRP A 62 -4.13 1.60 13.79
C TRP A 62 -3.77 2.47 12.59
N THR A 63 -4.71 3.28 12.09
CA THR A 63 -4.49 4.17 10.96
C THR A 63 -3.40 5.20 11.25
N LEU A 64 -3.36 5.74 12.47
CA LEU A 64 -2.29 6.64 12.92
C LEU A 64 -0.92 5.95 12.86
N LEU A 65 -0.82 4.72 13.35
CA LEU A 65 0.43 3.95 13.33
C LEU A 65 0.84 3.54 11.91
N ASP A 66 -0.11 3.19 11.04
CA ASP A 66 0.16 2.95 9.62
C ASP A 66 0.67 4.23 8.92
N TRP A 67 0.08 5.38 9.26
CA TRP A 67 0.55 6.67 8.74
C TRP A 67 1.96 7.00 9.26
N VAL A 68 2.25 6.85 10.56
CA VAL A 68 3.60 7.01 11.12
C VAL A 68 4.60 6.10 10.42
N ARG A 69 4.24 4.82 10.21
CA ARG A 69 5.07 3.84 9.52
C ARG A 69 5.41 4.23 8.08
N SER A 70 4.56 5.01 7.43
CA SER A 70 4.76 5.40 6.03
C SER A 70 5.90 6.42 5.82
N TRP A 71 6.35 7.09 6.86
CA TRP A 71 7.42 8.10 6.78
C TRP A 71 8.50 7.97 7.85
N PHE A 72 8.24 7.31 8.96
CA PHE A 72 9.22 7.16 10.04
C PHE A 72 10.41 6.29 9.58
N LEU A 73 11.65 6.75 9.83
CA LEU A 73 12.90 6.14 9.40
C LEU A 73 12.91 5.84 7.88
N THR A 74 12.64 6.87 7.06
CA THR A 74 12.46 6.82 5.60
C THR A 74 11.14 6.20 5.11
N GLY A 75 10.40 5.57 6.00
CA GLY A 75 9.10 4.97 5.74
C GLY A 75 9.14 3.58 5.11
N PHE A 76 8.19 2.74 5.51
CA PHE A 76 7.96 1.44 4.89
C PHE A 76 6.44 1.19 4.76
N PRO A 77 5.79 1.76 3.73
CA PRO A 77 4.34 1.70 3.57
C PRO A 77 3.79 0.34 3.11
N TRP A 78 4.66 -0.68 2.97
CA TRP A 78 4.25 -2.01 2.55
C TRP A 78 3.21 -2.60 3.50
N LEU A 79 2.26 -3.33 2.93
CA LEU A 79 1.18 -4.01 3.66
C LEU A 79 0.25 -3.05 4.43
N ALA A 80 0.11 -1.79 4.02
CA ALA A 80 -0.94 -0.94 4.54
C ALA A 80 -2.30 -1.56 4.20
N LEU A 81 -3.19 -1.60 5.21
CA LEU A 81 -4.42 -2.38 5.16
C LEU A 81 -5.33 -1.99 3.98
N GLY A 82 -5.32 -0.71 3.58
CA GLY A 82 -6.11 -0.21 2.47
C GLY A 82 -5.79 -0.86 1.13
N TYR A 83 -4.56 -1.30 0.90
CA TYR A 83 -4.19 -1.99 -0.34
C TYR A 83 -4.89 -3.34 -0.52
N SER A 84 -5.37 -3.96 0.56
CA SER A 84 -6.16 -5.20 0.47
C SER A 84 -7.52 -5.01 -0.21
N GLN A 85 -7.94 -3.77 -0.45
CA GLN A 85 -9.26 -3.41 -0.96
C GLN A 85 -9.26 -2.87 -2.39
N THR A 86 -8.17 -3.02 -3.13
CA THR A 86 -8.01 -2.47 -4.49
C THR A 86 -9.17 -2.85 -5.41
N ASP A 87 -9.63 -4.10 -5.35
CA ASP A 87 -10.70 -4.64 -6.20
C ASP A 87 -12.06 -4.73 -5.50
N SER A 88 -12.20 -4.12 -4.31
CA SER A 88 -13.44 -4.14 -3.54
C SER A 88 -14.20 -2.80 -3.62
N PRO A 89 -15.50 -2.76 -3.27
CA PRO A 89 -16.22 -1.50 -3.17
C PRO A 89 -15.54 -0.48 -2.26
N LEU A 90 -14.87 -0.89 -1.18
CA LEU A 90 -14.16 0.02 -0.28
C LEU A 90 -12.98 0.73 -0.97
N GLY A 91 -12.38 0.12 -2.00
CA GLY A 91 -11.33 0.76 -2.80
C GLY A 91 -11.79 2.06 -3.47
N GLN A 92 -13.10 2.21 -3.74
CA GLN A 92 -13.68 3.43 -4.32
C GLN A 92 -13.63 4.65 -3.37
N LEU A 93 -13.25 4.46 -2.12
CA LEU A 93 -12.96 5.55 -1.19
C LEU A 93 -11.57 6.17 -1.42
N ALA A 94 -10.69 5.48 -2.14
CA ALA A 94 -9.29 5.90 -2.30
C ALA A 94 -9.11 7.30 -2.94
N PRO A 95 -9.88 7.71 -3.97
CA PRO A 95 -9.74 9.05 -4.56
C PRO A 95 -9.97 10.19 -3.57
N SER A 96 -10.82 9.99 -2.56
CA SER A 96 -11.16 11.02 -1.56
C SER A 96 -10.41 10.88 -0.24
N LEU A 97 -10.11 9.66 0.20
CA LEU A 97 -9.58 9.38 1.55
C LEU A 97 -8.17 8.75 1.53
N GLY A 98 -7.66 8.42 0.35
CA GLY A 98 -6.37 7.73 0.21
C GLY A 98 -6.37 6.32 0.82
N VAL A 99 -5.21 5.67 0.78
CA VAL A 99 -5.02 4.30 1.28
C VAL A 99 -5.31 4.16 2.78
N PHE A 100 -5.02 5.20 3.56
CA PHE A 100 -5.25 5.19 5.01
C PHE A 100 -6.73 5.25 5.36
N GLY A 101 -7.51 6.06 4.62
CA GLY A 101 -8.96 6.12 4.79
C GLY A 101 -9.65 4.80 4.39
N VAL A 102 -9.17 4.14 3.33
CA VAL A 102 -9.62 2.79 2.96
C VAL A 102 -9.29 1.80 4.07
N GLY A 103 -8.05 1.82 4.61
CA GLY A 103 -7.64 0.98 5.73
C GLY A 103 -8.51 1.21 6.99
N TRP A 104 -8.82 2.48 7.28
CA TRP A 104 -9.75 2.83 8.36
C TRP A 104 -11.15 2.22 8.13
N ALA A 105 -11.68 2.30 6.91
CA ALA A 105 -12.98 1.74 6.55
C ALA A 105 -13.04 0.21 6.72
N VAL A 106 -11.93 -0.49 6.44
CA VAL A 106 -11.81 -1.94 6.71
C VAL A 106 -11.92 -2.23 8.19
N LEU A 107 -11.16 -1.51 9.02
CA LEU A 107 -11.19 -1.70 10.49
C LEU A 107 -12.53 -1.29 11.08
N PHE A 108 -13.15 -0.23 10.58
CA PHE A 108 -14.47 0.19 10.95
C PHE A 108 -15.52 -0.88 10.61
N SER A 109 -15.40 -1.51 9.41
CA SER A 109 -16.25 -2.65 9.03
C SER A 109 -16.09 -3.83 10.01
N ALA A 110 -14.85 -4.15 10.41
CA ALA A 110 -14.58 -5.17 11.41
C ALA A 110 -15.21 -4.83 12.78
N GLY A 111 -15.14 -3.57 13.19
CA GLY A 111 -15.79 -3.06 14.40
C GLY A 111 -17.31 -3.14 14.33
N LEU A 112 -17.91 -2.85 13.18
CA LEU A 112 -19.37 -3.01 12.96
C LEU A 112 -19.78 -4.48 13.02
N LEU A 113 -18.99 -5.39 12.42
CA LEU A 113 -19.23 -6.83 12.53
C LEU A 113 -19.12 -7.32 13.98
N TRP A 114 -18.11 -6.87 14.71
CA TRP A 114 -17.99 -7.18 16.14
C TRP A 114 -19.22 -6.69 16.93
N THR A 115 -19.68 -5.47 16.67
CA THR A 115 -20.85 -4.86 17.32
C THR A 115 -22.12 -5.64 16.99
N LEU A 116 -22.30 -6.05 15.74
CA LEU A 116 -23.41 -6.86 15.27
C LEU A 116 -23.54 -8.19 16.04
N ILE A 117 -22.38 -8.82 16.30
CA ILE A 117 -22.32 -10.13 16.97
C ILE A 117 -22.43 -9.98 18.48
N ASN A 118 -21.71 -9.05 19.08
CA ASN A 118 -21.49 -9.01 20.53
C ASN A 118 -22.36 -7.97 21.29
N HIS A 119 -22.97 -7.00 20.58
CA HIS A 119 -23.70 -5.90 21.21
C HIS A 119 -25.15 -5.83 20.73
N ARG A 120 -26.01 -6.68 21.27
CA ARG A 120 -27.42 -6.82 20.87
C ARG A 120 -28.18 -5.49 20.74
N PRO A 121 -28.04 -4.50 21.64
CA PRO A 121 -28.79 -3.24 21.55
C PRO A 121 -28.49 -2.44 20.28
N ALA A 122 -27.24 -2.51 19.74
CA ALA A 122 -26.82 -1.74 18.59
C ALA A 122 -26.70 -2.57 17.28
N ARG A 123 -27.14 -3.84 17.28
CA ARG A 123 -26.95 -4.75 16.16
C ARG A 123 -27.54 -4.23 14.83
N TRP A 124 -28.72 -3.64 14.89
CA TRP A 124 -29.40 -3.11 13.69
C TRP A 124 -28.72 -1.85 13.18
N LEU A 125 -28.19 -1.00 14.08
CA LEU A 125 -27.38 0.15 13.72
C LEU A 125 -26.06 -0.29 13.06
N ALA A 126 -25.44 -1.36 13.58
CA ALA A 126 -24.23 -1.92 13.00
C ALA A 126 -24.47 -2.50 11.61
N LEU A 127 -25.57 -3.21 11.40
CA LEU A 127 -25.99 -3.71 10.09
C LEU A 127 -26.25 -2.57 9.09
N GLY A 128 -27.01 -1.55 9.53
CA GLY A 128 -27.24 -0.33 8.74
C GLY A 128 -25.94 0.39 8.39
N GLY A 129 -25.02 0.52 9.35
CA GLY A 129 -23.70 1.12 9.15
C GLY A 129 -22.85 0.36 8.13
N LEU A 130 -22.84 -0.98 8.18
CA LEU A 130 -22.19 -1.82 7.17
C LEU A 130 -22.81 -1.59 5.78
N ALA A 131 -24.14 -1.63 5.69
CA ALA A 131 -24.81 -1.40 4.41
C ALA A 131 -24.50 -0.01 3.84
N ILE A 132 -24.58 1.04 4.64
CA ILE A 132 -24.27 2.42 4.23
C ILE A 132 -22.82 2.54 3.77
N LEU A 133 -21.87 2.00 4.53
CA LEU A 133 -20.46 2.07 4.19
C LEU A 133 -20.16 1.37 2.86
N TRP A 134 -20.58 0.13 2.70
CA TRP A 134 -20.24 -0.68 1.53
C TRP A 134 -21.03 -0.29 0.27
N LEU A 135 -22.32 0.00 0.41
CA LEU A 135 -23.13 0.48 -0.71
C LEU A 135 -22.76 1.91 -1.09
N GLY A 136 -22.49 2.76 -0.10
CA GLY A 136 -22.01 4.12 -0.33
C GLY A 136 -20.65 4.14 -1.04
N ALA A 137 -19.68 3.34 -0.57
CA ALA A 137 -18.41 3.17 -1.24
C ALA A 137 -18.58 2.67 -2.68
N GLY A 138 -19.41 1.64 -2.89
CA GLY A 138 -19.70 1.13 -4.24
C GLY A 138 -20.38 2.17 -5.15
N ALA A 139 -21.21 3.06 -4.60
CA ALA A 139 -21.83 4.15 -5.36
C ALA A 139 -20.81 5.20 -5.82
N LEU A 140 -19.75 5.45 -5.03
CA LEU A 140 -18.66 6.35 -5.39
C LEU A 140 -17.89 5.88 -6.63
N GLY A 141 -17.88 4.58 -6.92
CA GLY A 141 -17.27 4.03 -8.13
C GLY A 141 -17.97 4.44 -9.45
N LYS A 142 -19.12 5.11 -9.35
CA LYS A 142 -19.82 5.69 -10.52
C LYS A 142 -19.44 7.15 -10.79
N ILE A 143 -18.61 7.73 -9.94
CA ILE A 143 -18.14 9.12 -10.06
C ILE A 143 -16.84 9.12 -10.83
N ASP A 144 -16.80 9.86 -11.92
CA ASP A 144 -15.57 10.18 -12.64
C ASP A 144 -14.83 11.27 -11.88
N TRP A 145 -13.80 10.88 -11.11
CA TRP A 145 -13.00 11.78 -10.28
C TRP A 145 -12.01 12.64 -11.08
N VAL A 146 -11.74 12.25 -12.32
CA VAL A 146 -10.74 12.89 -13.17
C VAL A 146 -11.33 13.11 -14.56
N GLU A 147 -11.21 14.33 -15.06
CA GLU A 147 -11.54 14.66 -16.43
C GLU A 147 -10.26 14.84 -17.25
N PRO A 148 -10.23 14.33 -18.51
CA PRO A 148 -9.11 14.56 -19.40
C PRO A 148 -8.93 16.06 -19.63
N ALA A 149 -7.71 16.57 -19.44
CA ALA A 149 -7.39 17.98 -19.66
C ALA A 149 -6.35 18.14 -20.78
N GLY A 150 -6.62 19.02 -21.73
CA GLY A 150 -5.69 19.30 -22.84
C GLY A 150 -5.73 18.28 -23.96
N THR A 151 -4.72 18.35 -24.84
CA THR A 151 -4.57 17.42 -25.96
C THR A 151 -3.88 16.13 -25.49
N PRO A 152 -4.31 14.95 -25.99
CA PRO A 152 -3.63 13.70 -25.69
C PRO A 152 -2.15 13.75 -26.10
N LEU A 153 -1.25 13.34 -25.20
CA LEU A 153 0.16 13.20 -25.49
C LEU A 153 0.48 11.79 -25.99
N ARG A 154 1.31 11.70 -27.01
CA ARG A 154 1.87 10.44 -27.48
C ARG A 154 3.11 10.12 -26.65
N VAL A 155 3.03 9.07 -25.84
CA VAL A 155 4.10 8.66 -24.92
C VAL A 155 4.71 7.35 -25.40
N ALA A 156 6.02 7.34 -25.62
CA ALA A 156 6.80 6.13 -25.81
C ALA A 156 7.44 5.71 -24.50
N ILE A 157 7.18 4.48 -24.07
CA ILE A 157 7.80 3.87 -22.90
C ILE A 157 8.85 2.89 -23.39
N ILE A 158 10.12 3.18 -23.11
CA ILE A 158 11.26 2.38 -23.57
C ILE A 158 11.57 1.32 -22.53
N GLN A 159 11.51 0.07 -22.93
CA GLN A 159 11.85 -1.07 -22.07
C GLN A 159 13.11 -1.77 -22.60
N GLY A 160 14.24 -1.57 -21.92
CA GLY A 160 15.53 -2.16 -22.30
C GLY A 160 15.62 -3.67 -22.06
N ASN A 161 14.77 -4.21 -21.15
CA ASN A 161 14.73 -5.61 -20.74
C ASN A 161 16.11 -6.12 -20.26
N ILE A 162 16.80 -5.29 -19.47
CA ILE A 162 18.08 -5.64 -18.85
C ILE A 162 17.82 -6.58 -17.68
N ALA A 163 18.57 -7.69 -17.59
CA ALA A 163 18.45 -8.65 -16.52
C ALA A 163 18.84 -8.02 -15.17
N GLN A 164 18.09 -8.36 -14.10
CA GLN A 164 18.24 -7.72 -12.78
C GLN A 164 19.62 -7.91 -12.15
N ASP A 165 20.26 -9.05 -12.39
CA ASP A 165 21.62 -9.39 -11.94
C ASP A 165 22.72 -8.60 -12.66
N GLN A 166 22.42 -8.06 -13.83
CA GLN A 166 23.35 -7.25 -14.64
C GLN A 166 23.15 -5.75 -14.44
N LYS A 167 21.96 -5.33 -14.07
CA LYS A 167 21.50 -3.94 -14.02
C LYS A 167 22.43 -2.98 -13.25
N TRP A 168 23.06 -3.47 -12.19
CA TRP A 168 23.91 -2.66 -11.30
C TRP A 168 25.41 -2.88 -11.50
N GLN A 169 25.81 -3.58 -12.56
CA GLN A 169 27.22 -3.80 -12.87
C GLN A 169 27.77 -2.58 -13.65
N PRO A 170 28.85 -1.91 -13.17
CA PRO A 170 29.43 -0.77 -13.86
C PRO A 170 29.87 -1.07 -15.30
N SER A 171 30.26 -2.32 -15.55
CA SER A 171 30.69 -2.78 -16.89
C SER A 171 29.57 -2.84 -17.94
N VAL A 172 28.29 -2.85 -17.50
CA VAL A 172 27.13 -2.96 -18.39
C VAL A 172 26.41 -1.63 -18.56
N LEU A 173 26.84 -0.58 -17.86
CA LEU A 173 26.17 0.73 -17.89
C LEU A 173 26.15 1.33 -19.30
N ASP A 174 27.30 1.35 -19.99
CA ASP A 174 27.39 1.94 -21.33
C ASP A 174 26.55 1.17 -22.35
N GLU A 175 26.53 -0.16 -22.27
CA GLU A 175 25.69 -1.01 -23.11
C GLU A 175 24.19 -0.77 -22.83
N THR A 176 23.82 -0.64 -21.55
CA THR A 176 22.45 -0.34 -21.11
C THR A 176 21.99 1.01 -21.68
N LEU A 177 22.81 2.06 -21.56
CA LEU A 177 22.51 3.38 -22.10
C LEU A 177 22.41 3.36 -23.63
N ALA A 178 23.35 2.69 -24.31
CA ALA A 178 23.30 2.52 -25.76
C ALA A 178 22.00 1.84 -26.21
N ARG A 179 21.57 0.82 -25.48
CA ARG A 179 20.30 0.11 -25.73
C ARG A 179 19.08 1.04 -25.60
N TYR A 180 19.02 1.87 -24.56
CA TYR A 180 17.92 2.83 -24.40
C TYR A 180 17.93 3.89 -25.49
N VAL A 181 19.11 4.39 -25.87
CA VAL A 181 19.25 5.35 -26.98
C VAL A 181 18.76 4.70 -28.28
N GLU A 182 19.25 3.51 -28.63
CA GLU A 182 18.85 2.77 -29.83
C GLU A 182 17.35 2.59 -29.92
N LEU A 183 16.71 2.16 -28.84
CA LEU A 183 15.24 1.96 -28.78
C LEU A 183 14.46 3.27 -28.82
N SER A 184 15.09 4.40 -28.46
CA SER A 184 14.44 5.71 -28.48
C SER A 184 14.50 6.39 -29.86
N LEU A 185 15.50 6.08 -30.68
CA LEU A 185 15.70 6.72 -31.99
C LEU A 185 14.47 6.64 -32.91
N PRO A 186 13.76 5.49 -33.05
CA PRO A 186 12.58 5.39 -33.90
C PRO A 186 11.39 6.24 -33.41
N GLU A 187 11.39 6.60 -32.13
CA GLU A 187 10.31 7.35 -31.50
C GLU A 187 10.53 8.86 -31.53
N GLN A 188 11.71 9.31 -31.94
CA GLN A 188 12.01 10.74 -32.11
C GLN A 188 11.11 11.33 -33.21
N GLY A 189 10.41 12.42 -32.87
CA GLY A 189 9.44 13.08 -33.76
C GLY A 189 8.11 12.35 -33.93
N ARG A 190 7.95 11.15 -33.39
CA ARG A 190 6.67 10.39 -33.37
C ARG A 190 5.96 10.51 -32.01
N SER A 191 6.72 10.65 -30.95
CA SER A 191 6.24 10.78 -29.58
C SER A 191 6.49 12.17 -29.03
N ASP A 192 5.57 12.67 -28.21
CA ASP A 192 5.70 13.96 -27.53
C ASP A 192 6.56 13.83 -26.26
N VAL A 193 6.59 12.62 -25.68
CA VAL A 193 7.39 12.26 -24.49
C VAL A 193 7.97 10.86 -24.67
N ILE A 194 9.26 10.71 -24.32
CA ILE A 194 9.92 9.41 -24.24
C ILE A 194 10.31 9.17 -22.78
N LEU A 195 9.85 8.05 -22.21
CA LEU A 195 10.11 7.67 -20.82
C LEU A 195 11.06 6.47 -20.78
N TRP A 196 12.14 6.62 -20.02
CA TRP A 196 13.02 5.51 -19.65
C TRP A 196 12.67 5.03 -18.24
N PRO A 197 12.82 3.74 -17.94
CA PRO A 197 12.66 3.27 -16.57
C PRO A 197 13.78 3.81 -15.68
N GLU A 198 13.52 3.84 -14.39
CA GLU A 198 14.57 4.04 -13.40
C GLU A 198 15.57 2.88 -13.52
N THR A 199 16.83 3.22 -13.64
CA THR A 199 17.92 2.23 -13.81
C THR A 199 18.10 1.32 -12.62
#